data_0876a3bac371aaebec31f3fc214003b8
#
_entry.id   0876a3bac371aaebec31f3fc214003b8
#
_cell.length_a   1.000
_cell.length_b   1.000
_cell.length_c   1.000
_cell.angle_alpha   90.00
_cell.angle_beta   90.00
_cell.angle_gamma   90.00
#
_symmetry.space_group_name_H-M   'P 1'
#
loop_
_entity.id
_entity.type
_entity.pdbx_description
1 polymer ?
#
loop_
_entity_poly.entity_id
_entity_poly.type
_entity_poly.pdbx_seq_one_letter_code
_entity_poly.pdbx_strand_id
1 'polypeptide(L)'
;MEDFSDSEMSIKVTGYQWRWHYDYMDEEGLAFYSQLAPEHNKARQMGSDMDLASAFPGGDFNGDEDVYLREVDNPLVVPVGKKIRFLHTAGDVIHSWWVEDLAVKKDSIPGFINENWARIEEPGIYRGKCAELCGRDHGFMPIVVEAKSQEDYDAWVVEKKLELAAIDKDSDRQWAHQELMTAGAQVYQNNCMSCHQAEGQGIPGMFPAIAGSDVVTGDIDTHVKTVMNGIEGTMMTQFSHILSDADIAAVITYQRNAFGNGTGDTLQPVHIKSLRAAASANDSVATLPLIDKNQGVN
;
A
#
# COMPACT_ATOMS: atom_id res chain seq x y z
N MET A 1 4.30 6.83 31.69
CA MET A 1 3.98 7.69 30.54
C MET A 1 5.20 7.63 29.65
N GLU A 2 5.05 7.21 28.41
CA GLU A 2 6.20 7.16 27.50
C GLU A 2 6.66 8.59 27.21
N ASP A 3 7.97 8.83 27.21
CA ASP A 3 8.54 10.13 26.92
C ASP A 3 9.05 10.16 25.46
N PHE A 4 8.51 11.05 24.66
CA PHE A 4 8.85 11.24 23.25
C PHE A 4 9.66 12.51 22.98
N SER A 5 9.99 13.30 24.03
CA SER A 5 10.57 14.62 23.89
C SER A 5 11.96 14.66 23.26
N ASP A 6 12.67 13.54 23.27
CA ASP A 6 14.02 13.36 22.73
C ASP A 6 14.05 12.47 21.48
N SER A 7 12.89 12.29 20.80
CA SER A 7 12.84 11.57 19.54
C SER A 7 13.59 12.31 18.44
N GLU A 8 14.45 11.59 17.73
CA GLU A 8 15.32 12.13 16.69
C GLU A 8 14.73 11.95 15.29
N MET A 9 13.67 11.14 15.19
CA MET A 9 12.97 10.82 13.96
C MET A 9 11.53 10.43 14.26
N SER A 10 10.61 10.76 13.34
CA SER A 10 9.20 10.40 13.45
C SER A 10 8.71 9.72 12.18
N ILE A 11 8.06 8.57 12.33
CA ILE A 11 7.47 7.82 11.22
C ILE A 11 6.00 7.58 11.52
N LYS A 12 5.13 8.00 10.61
CA LYS A 12 3.72 7.64 10.64
C LYS A 12 3.50 6.30 9.98
N VAL A 13 2.87 5.38 10.72
CA VAL A 13 2.52 4.02 10.30
C VAL A 13 1.02 3.94 10.15
N THR A 14 0.54 3.77 8.93
CA THR A 14 -0.90 3.64 8.65
C THR A 14 -1.19 2.23 8.15
N GLY A 15 -2.06 1.50 8.88
CA GLY A 15 -2.55 0.19 8.47
C GLY A 15 -3.68 0.28 7.45
N TYR A 16 -3.64 -0.60 6.45
CA TYR A 16 -4.71 -0.82 5.46
C TYR A 16 -4.90 -2.32 5.24
N GLN A 17 -6.00 -2.72 4.70
CA GLN A 17 -6.27 -4.10 4.26
C GLN A 17 -5.61 -4.35 2.88
N TRP A 18 -4.49 -5.07 2.74
CA TRP A 18 -3.65 -5.68 3.79
C TRP A 18 -2.21 -5.29 3.50
N ARG A 19 -1.82 -4.10 3.97
CA ARG A 19 -0.50 -3.48 3.78
C ARG A 19 -0.26 -2.40 4.82
N TRP A 20 0.97 -1.93 4.88
CA TRP A 20 1.36 -0.79 5.70
C TRP A 20 1.74 0.40 4.80
N HIS A 21 1.48 1.60 5.25
CA HIS A 21 2.00 2.84 4.66
C HIS A 21 2.91 3.50 5.67
N TYR A 22 4.12 3.79 5.24
CA TYR A 22 5.13 4.49 6.03
C TYR A 22 5.32 5.90 5.47
N ASP A 23 5.27 6.90 6.34
CA ASP A 23 5.47 8.30 6.02
C ASP A 23 6.54 8.86 6.97
N TYR A 24 7.68 9.24 6.43
CA TYR A 24 8.82 9.76 7.18
C TYR A 24 8.64 11.25 7.38
N MET A 25 8.11 11.63 8.53
CA MET A 25 7.66 12.99 8.84
C MET A 25 8.76 14.05 8.74
N ASP A 26 10.01 13.65 8.91
CA ASP A 26 11.20 14.52 8.86
C ASP A 26 11.86 14.53 7.47
N GLU A 27 11.32 13.76 6.50
CA GLU A 27 11.87 13.57 5.16
C GLU A 27 10.81 13.86 4.07
N GLU A 28 10.69 15.12 3.66
CA GLU A 28 9.69 15.53 2.66
C GLU A 28 9.72 14.64 1.40
N GLY A 29 8.55 14.16 1.01
CA GLY A 29 8.37 13.30 -0.16
C GLY A 29 8.80 11.85 0.03
N LEU A 30 9.16 11.43 1.25
CA LEU A 30 9.48 10.03 1.55
C LEU A 30 8.31 9.32 2.22
N ALA A 31 7.40 8.82 1.40
CA ALA A 31 6.28 8.01 1.85
C ALA A 31 5.98 6.91 0.84
N PHE A 32 5.71 5.69 1.30
CA PHE A 32 5.48 4.54 0.44
C PHE A 32 4.67 3.44 1.12
N TYR A 33 4.11 2.55 0.30
CA TYR A 33 3.45 1.34 0.78
C TYR A 33 4.42 0.17 0.89
N SER A 34 4.14 -0.69 1.86
CA SER A 34 4.82 -1.95 2.13
C SER A 34 3.79 -3.06 2.23
N GLN A 35 3.89 -4.06 1.39
CA GLN A 35 2.98 -5.19 1.33
C GLN A 35 3.75 -6.49 1.12
N LEU A 36 3.06 -7.63 1.28
CA LEU A 36 3.63 -8.94 1.01
C LEU A 36 4.31 -8.94 -0.38
N ALA A 37 5.56 -9.38 -0.43
CA ALA A 37 6.33 -9.44 -1.66
C ALA A 37 5.57 -10.18 -2.77
N PRO A 38 5.57 -9.67 -4.01
CA PRO A 38 4.74 -10.17 -5.11
C PRO A 38 4.90 -11.68 -5.37
N GLU A 39 6.12 -12.21 -5.29
CA GLU A 39 6.43 -13.63 -5.45
C GLU A 39 5.80 -14.48 -4.34
N HIS A 40 5.83 -14.01 -3.08
CA HIS A 40 5.18 -14.67 -1.95
C HIS A 40 3.65 -14.62 -2.09
N ASN A 41 3.13 -13.49 -2.56
CA ASN A 41 1.70 -13.35 -2.81
C ASN A 41 1.23 -14.27 -3.94
N LYS A 42 2.02 -14.40 -5.01
CA LYS A 42 1.77 -15.34 -6.10
C LYS A 42 1.80 -16.79 -5.61
N ALA A 43 2.82 -17.16 -4.84
CA ALA A 43 2.97 -18.52 -4.31
C ALA A 43 1.76 -18.94 -3.47
N ARG A 44 1.30 -18.11 -2.52
CA ARG A 44 0.13 -18.42 -1.68
C ARG A 44 -1.18 -18.54 -2.45
N GLN A 45 -1.31 -17.83 -3.58
CA GLN A 45 -2.53 -17.86 -4.40
C GLN A 45 -2.61 -19.10 -5.29
N MET A 46 -1.48 -19.71 -5.64
CA MET A 46 -1.43 -20.89 -6.48
C MET A 46 -1.73 -22.21 -5.74
N GLY A 47 -1.81 -22.17 -4.40
CA GLY A 47 -2.24 -23.30 -3.56
C GLY A 47 -1.13 -24.31 -3.24
N SER A 48 -1.50 -25.34 -2.45
CA SER A 48 -0.60 -26.35 -1.89
C SER A 48 0.04 -27.31 -2.92
N ASP A 49 -0.39 -27.29 -4.19
CA ASP A 49 0.09 -28.20 -5.22
C ASP A 49 1.32 -27.69 -5.96
N MET A 50 1.84 -26.53 -5.56
CA MET A 50 2.99 -25.93 -6.20
C MET A 50 4.27 -26.24 -5.45
N ASP A 51 5.26 -26.74 -6.19
CA ASP A 51 6.64 -26.73 -5.76
C ASP A 51 7.09 -25.27 -5.54
N LEU A 52 7.40 -24.91 -4.30
CA LEU A 52 7.87 -23.57 -3.94
C LEU A 52 9.03 -23.10 -4.82
N ALA A 53 9.88 -24.03 -5.28
CA ALA A 53 10.96 -23.72 -6.21
C ALA A 53 10.47 -23.18 -7.56
N SER A 54 9.28 -23.57 -8.02
CA SER A 54 8.68 -23.06 -9.27
C SER A 54 8.01 -21.71 -9.10
N ALA A 55 7.65 -21.31 -7.87
CA ALA A 55 7.13 -19.98 -7.56
C ALA A 55 8.23 -18.92 -7.55
N PHE A 56 9.47 -19.32 -7.34
CA PHE A 56 10.65 -18.45 -7.24
C PHE A 56 11.68 -18.81 -8.33
N PRO A 57 11.37 -18.57 -9.63
CA PRO A 57 12.29 -18.82 -10.72
C PRO A 57 13.42 -17.77 -10.70
N GLY A 58 14.51 -18.06 -10.03
CA GLY A 58 15.65 -17.17 -9.84
C GLY A 58 16.42 -17.46 -8.57
N GLY A 59 15.90 -18.33 -7.72
CA GLY A 59 16.66 -18.95 -6.63
C GLY A 59 16.79 -18.13 -5.36
N ASP A 60 16.02 -17.05 -5.18
CA ASP A 60 16.07 -16.27 -3.92
C ASP A 60 15.22 -16.89 -2.80
N PHE A 61 14.41 -17.87 -3.09
CA PHE A 61 13.96 -18.81 -2.07
C PHE A 61 15.11 -19.82 -1.83
N ASN A 62 16.12 -19.37 -1.10
CA ASN A 62 17.30 -20.17 -0.75
C ASN A 62 16.99 -21.41 0.13
N GLY A 63 15.76 -21.91 0.06
CA GLY A 63 15.30 -22.97 0.96
C GLY A 63 15.14 -22.50 2.39
N ASP A 64 15.23 -21.20 2.64
CA ASP A 64 14.95 -20.59 3.93
C ASP A 64 13.43 -20.47 4.09
N GLU A 65 12.82 -21.57 4.54
CA GLU A 65 11.40 -21.64 4.88
C GLU A 65 11.02 -20.58 5.92
N ASP A 66 12.00 -20.04 6.64
CA ASP A 66 11.80 -19.06 7.69
C ASP A 66 11.37 -17.67 7.15
N VAL A 67 11.60 -17.39 5.87
CA VAL A 67 11.18 -16.10 5.26
C VAL A 67 9.90 -16.20 4.42
N TYR A 68 9.37 -17.42 4.20
CA TYR A 68 8.14 -17.60 3.43
C TYR A 68 6.98 -16.81 4.04
N LEU A 69 6.29 -15.97 3.23
CA LEU A 69 5.23 -15.04 3.62
C LEU A 69 5.65 -13.96 4.65
N ARG A 70 6.95 -13.75 4.83
CA ARG A 70 7.50 -12.77 5.78
C ARG A 70 8.31 -11.67 5.12
N GLU A 71 8.43 -11.67 3.79
CA GLU A 71 9.10 -10.62 3.00
C GLU A 71 8.09 -9.61 2.45
N VAL A 72 8.57 -8.38 2.26
CA VAL A 72 7.79 -7.27 1.70
C VAL A 72 8.47 -6.69 0.46
N ASP A 73 7.69 -6.02 -0.37
CA ASP A 73 8.20 -5.30 -1.54
C ASP A 73 9.04 -4.06 -1.16
N ASN A 74 8.67 -3.39 -0.06
CA ASN A 74 9.34 -2.18 0.42
C ASN A 74 9.52 -2.25 1.94
N PRO A 75 10.68 -2.63 2.47
CA PRO A 75 10.92 -2.62 3.91
C PRO A 75 10.91 -1.20 4.49
N LEU A 76 10.53 -1.09 5.76
CA LEU A 76 10.74 0.12 6.55
C LEU A 76 12.23 0.22 6.89
N VAL A 77 12.93 1.23 6.38
CA VAL A 77 14.37 1.41 6.61
C VAL A 77 14.60 2.48 7.67
N VAL A 78 15.45 2.21 8.65
CA VAL A 78 15.74 3.13 9.75
C VAL A 78 17.23 3.13 10.13
N PRO A 79 17.77 4.25 10.61
CA PRO A 79 19.14 4.28 11.10
C PRO A 79 19.25 3.66 12.51
N VAL A 80 20.36 2.96 12.79
CA VAL A 80 20.66 2.48 14.14
C VAL A 80 20.99 3.61 15.10
N GLY A 81 20.84 3.37 16.40
CA GLY A 81 21.20 4.26 17.49
C GLY A 81 20.25 5.43 17.73
N LYS A 82 19.33 5.74 16.82
CA LYS A 82 18.36 6.82 16.96
C LYS A 82 17.10 6.39 17.69
N LYS A 83 16.54 7.29 18.48
CA LYS A 83 15.21 7.13 19.07
C LYS A 83 14.15 7.53 18.05
N ILE A 84 13.41 6.54 17.56
CA ILE A 84 12.41 6.70 16.51
C ILE A 84 11.03 6.67 17.15
N ARG A 85 10.25 7.72 16.94
CA ARG A 85 8.84 7.80 17.32
C ARG A 85 7.97 7.26 16.21
N PHE A 86 7.09 6.34 16.54
CA PHE A 86 6.09 5.80 15.62
C PHE A 86 4.71 6.34 15.96
N LEU A 87 4.00 6.84 14.95
CA LEU A 87 2.63 7.35 15.02
C LEU A 87 1.71 6.37 14.28
N HIS A 88 0.95 5.58 15.03
CA HIS A 88 0.13 4.49 14.50
C HIS A 88 -1.31 4.92 14.28
N THR A 89 -1.82 4.71 13.07
CA THR A 89 -3.23 4.90 12.71
C THR A 89 -3.66 3.88 11.66
N ALA A 90 -4.92 3.88 11.27
CA ALA A 90 -5.42 3.05 10.16
C ALA A 90 -6.36 3.85 9.26
N GLY A 91 -6.44 3.44 8.00
CA GLY A 91 -7.33 4.06 7.00
C GLY A 91 -8.66 3.34 6.81
N ASP A 92 -8.81 2.14 7.35
CA ASP A 92 -9.99 1.29 7.15
C ASP A 92 -10.46 0.60 8.43
N VAL A 93 -9.87 -0.53 8.82
CA VAL A 93 -10.18 -1.28 10.03
C VAL A 93 -9.05 -1.17 11.06
N ILE A 94 -9.22 -1.74 12.24
CA ILE A 94 -8.15 -1.81 13.24
C ILE A 94 -7.10 -2.82 12.79
N HIS A 95 -5.83 -2.43 12.87
CA HIS A 95 -4.64 -3.26 12.71
C HIS A 95 -3.77 -3.15 13.96
N SER A 96 -2.73 -3.97 14.08
CA SER A 96 -1.73 -3.81 15.14
C SER A 96 -0.33 -4.05 14.57
N TRP A 97 0.53 -3.04 14.64
CA TRP A 97 1.90 -3.12 14.18
C TRP A 97 2.76 -3.77 15.26
N TRP A 98 3.26 -4.97 14.99
CA TRP A 98 4.01 -5.76 15.98
C TRP A 98 5.31 -6.26 15.40
N VAL A 99 6.42 -5.80 15.97
CA VAL A 99 7.78 -6.29 15.73
C VAL A 99 8.35 -6.71 17.08
N GLU A 100 8.40 -8.01 17.32
CA GLU A 100 8.70 -8.60 18.63
C GLU A 100 10.11 -8.25 19.09
N ASP A 101 11.10 -8.36 18.20
CA ASP A 101 12.51 -8.08 18.49
C ASP A 101 12.76 -6.60 18.84
N LEU A 102 11.86 -5.70 18.46
CA LEU A 102 11.91 -4.28 18.84
C LEU A 102 11.11 -3.98 20.09
N ALA A 103 10.49 -4.98 20.71
CA ALA A 103 9.55 -4.83 21.83
C ALA A 103 8.40 -3.85 21.54
N VAL A 104 8.01 -3.73 20.28
CA VAL A 104 6.95 -2.84 19.80
C VAL A 104 5.72 -3.63 19.41
N LYS A 105 4.59 -3.34 20.05
CA LYS A 105 3.26 -3.76 19.65
C LYS A 105 2.29 -2.61 19.90
N LYS A 106 1.66 -2.08 18.82
CA LYS A 106 0.77 -0.93 18.94
C LYS A 106 -0.38 -1.01 17.96
N ASP A 107 -1.59 -0.81 18.45
CA ASP A 107 -2.79 -0.82 17.63
C ASP A 107 -2.86 0.44 16.76
N SER A 108 -3.19 0.22 15.49
CA SER A 108 -3.47 1.23 14.48
C SER A 108 -4.98 1.33 14.32
N ILE A 109 -5.60 2.40 14.84
CA ILE A 109 -7.05 2.56 14.96
C ILE A 109 -7.51 3.68 14.03
N PRO A 110 -8.56 3.47 13.19
CA PRO A 110 -9.10 4.52 12.33
C PRO A 110 -9.55 5.74 13.13
N GLY A 111 -9.16 6.93 12.67
CA GLY A 111 -9.52 8.19 13.32
C GLY A 111 -8.80 8.49 14.63
N PHE A 112 -7.84 7.66 15.03
CA PHE A 112 -7.05 7.82 16.24
C PHE A 112 -5.56 7.66 15.94
N ILE A 113 -4.69 8.36 16.69
CA ILE A 113 -3.23 8.22 16.58
C ILE A 113 -2.71 7.70 17.92
N ASN A 114 -2.19 6.48 17.90
CA ASN A 114 -1.40 5.90 18.97
C ASN A 114 0.07 6.18 18.74
N GLU A 115 0.86 6.17 19.82
CA GLU A 115 2.29 6.43 19.76
C GLU A 115 3.07 5.38 20.53
N ASN A 116 4.26 5.10 20.06
CA ASN A 116 5.33 4.45 20.81
C ASN A 116 6.68 4.85 20.22
N TRP A 117 7.75 4.28 20.75
CA TRP A 117 9.10 4.50 20.23
C TRP A 117 9.93 3.23 20.29
N ALA A 118 10.96 3.16 19.46
CA ALA A 118 12.01 2.16 19.54
C ALA A 118 13.38 2.81 19.27
N ARG A 119 14.43 2.15 19.75
CA ARG A 119 15.83 2.41 19.38
C ARG A 119 16.44 1.08 19.01
N ILE A 120 16.99 1.00 17.81
CA ILE A 120 17.62 -0.22 17.29
C ILE A 120 19.13 -0.02 17.36
N GLU A 121 19.82 -0.85 18.11
CA GLU A 121 21.26 -0.67 18.36
C GLU A 121 22.11 -1.39 17.30
N GLU A 122 21.62 -2.49 16.73
CA GLU A 122 22.38 -3.33 15.81
C GLU A 122 21.77 -3.25 14.38
N PRO A 123 22.61 -3.10 13.34
CA PRO A 123 22.12 -3.25 11.96
C PRO A 123 21.58 -4.65 11.73
N GLY A 124 20.50 -4.74 10.95
CA GLY A 124 19.88 -6.04 10.66
C GLY A 124 18.47 -5.93 10.14
N ILE A 125 17.85 -7.09 9.93
CA ILE A 125 16.48 -7.23 9.46
C ILE A 125 15.62 -7.75 10.60
N TYR A 126 14.62 -6.97 10.99
CA TYR A 126 13.68 -7.24 12.06
C TYR A 126 12.31 -7.49 11.47
N ARG A 127 11.73 -8.65 11.76
CA ARG A 127 10.47 -9.08 11.16
C ARG A 127 9.31 -9.00 12.13
N GLY A 128 8.17 -8.60 11.60
CA GLY A 128 6.94 -8.48 12.35
C GLY A 128 5.72 -8.88 11.53
N LYS A 129 4.56 -8.65 12.12
CA LYS A 129 3.27 -9.01 11.53
C LYS A 129 2.16 -8.13 12.08
N CYS A 130 1.03 -8.10 11.38
CA CYS A 130 -0.20 -7.59 11.95
C CYS A 130 -0.65 -8.49 13.10
N ALA A 131 -0.98 -7.90 14.26
CA ALA A 131 -1.37 -8.63 15.47
C ALA A 131 -2.82 -8.36 15.89
N GLU A 132 -3.63 -7.65 15.08
CA GLU A 132 -5.06 -7.47 15.28
C GLU A 132 -5.82 -8.00 14.07
N LEU A 133 -6.83 -8.84 14.30
CA LEU A 133 -7.61 -9.47 13.23
C LEU A 133 -8.29 -8.38 12.36
N CYS A 134 -7.79 -8.24 11.15
CA CYS A 134 -8.17 -7.17 10.21
C CYS A 134 -8.86 -7.68 8.94
N GLY A 135 -9.33 -8.93 8.91
CA GLY A 135 -10.05 -9.51 7.79
C GLY A 135 -9.34 -10.70 7.14
N ARG A 136 -9.70 -10.97 5.88
CA ARG A 136 -9.33 -12.19 5.15
C ARG A 136 -7.83 -12.44 5.05
N ASP A 137 -7.07 -11.42 4.68
CA ASP A 137 -5.63 -11.52 4.45
C ASP A 137 -4.81 -10.99 5.63
N HIS A 138 -5.39 -11.03 6.85
CA HIS A 138 -4.73 -10.63 8.09
C HIS A 138 -3.33 -11.25 8.27
N GLY A 139 -3.17 -12.53 7.96
CA GLY A 139 -1.88 -13.24 8.05
C GLY A 139 -0.88 -12.91 6.93
N PHE A 140 -1.27 -12.08 5.95
CA PHE A 140 -0.50 -11.80 4.73
C PHE A 140 -0.15 -10.32 4.59
N MET A 141 0.00 -9.61 5.69
CA MET A 141 0.55 -8.25 5.77
C MET A 141 1.73 -8.21 6.75
N PRO A 142 2.86 -8.78 6.34
CA PRO A 142 4.06 -8.81 7.17
C PRO A 142 4.66 -7.42 7.35
N ILE A 143 5.61 -7.34 8.29
CA ILE A 143 6.42 -6.15 8.55
C ILE A 143 7.87 -6.56 8.42
N VAL A 144 8.65 -5.78 7.69
CA VAL A 144 10.10 -5.89 7.64
C VAL A 144 10.69 -4.52 7.97
N VAL A 145 11.51 -4.46 9.00
CA VAL A 145 12.30 -3.28 9.38
C VAL A 145 13.76 -3.59 9.09
N GLU A 146 14.38 -2.80 8.24
CA GLU A 146 15.79 -2.87 7.93
C GLU A 146 16.54 -1.75 8.66
N ALA A 147 17.33 -2.09 9.66
CA ALA A 147 18.16 -1.15 10.39
C ALA A 147 19.53 -1.03 9.74
N LYS A 148 19.93 0.16 9.37
CA LYS A 148 21.18 0.48 8.65
C LYS A 148 22.08 1.39 9.46
N SER A 149 23.37 1.45 9.09
CA SER A 149 24.23 2.56 9.52
C SER A 149 23.63 3.90 9.09
N GLN A 150 24.02 5.01 9.75
CA GLN A 150 23.56 6.34 9.34
C GLN A 150 23.93 6.65 7.87
N GLU A 151 25.13 6.28 7.45
CA GLU A 151 25.62 6.49 6.09
C GLU A 151 24.78 5.73 5.05
N ASP A 152 24.49 4.44 5.30
CA ASP A 152 23.68 3.62 4.41
C ASP A 152 22.20 4.06 4.39
N TYR A 153 21.70 4.54 5.55
CA TYR A 153 20.37 5.13 5.63
C TYR A 153 20.25 6.41 4.77
N ASP A 154 21.22 7.32 4.87
CA ASP A 154 21.23 8.56 4.11
C ASP A 154 21.31 8.27 2.60
N ALA A 155 22.11 7.29 2.19
CA ALA A 155 22.21 6.84 0.81
C ALA A 155 20.87 6.24 0.32
N TRP A 156 20.23 5.41 1.13
CA TRP A 156 18.92 4.83 0.83
C TRP A 156 17.82 5.91 0.69
N VAL A 157 17.82 6.94 1.56
CA VAL A 157 16.85 8.06 1.46
C VAL A 157 16.94 8.74 0.11
N VAL A 158 18.18 9.01 -0.37
CA VAL A 158 18.39 9.63 -1.69
C VAL A 158 17.88 8.72 -2.81
N GLU A 159 18.24 7.44 -2.77
CA GLU A 159 17.83 6.47 -3.78
C GLU A 159 16.30 6.31 -3.81
N LYS A 160 15.68 6.16 -2.65
CA LYS A 160 14.22 5.98 -2.55
C LYS A 160 13.44 7.21 -3.01
N LYS A 161 13.90 8.42 -2.70
CA LYS A 161 13.30 9.65 -3.23
C LYS A 161 13.41 9.76 -4.74
N LEU A 162 14.53 9.31 -5.33
CA LEU A 162 14.68 9.25 -6.78
C LEU A 162 13.75 8.22 -7.43
N GLU A 163 13.59 7.06 -6.83
CA GLU A 163 12.63 6.04 -7.25
C GLU A 163 11.20 6.58 -7.24
N LEU A 164 10.77 7.19 -6.11
CA LEU A 164 9.44 7.76 -5.97
C LEU A 164 9.18 8.89 -7.00
N ALA A 165 10.17 9.75 -7.22
CA ALA A 165 10.09 10.80 -8.24
C ALA A 165 10.04 10.24 -9.67
N ALA A 166 10.61 9.05 -9.93
CA ALA A 166 10.52 8.39 -11.22
C ALA A 166 9.11 7.84 -11.48
N ILE A 167 8.43 7.33 -10.46
CA ILE A 167 7.04 6.88 -10.54
C ILE A 167 6.12 8.04 -10.97
N ASP A 168 6.32 9.24 -10.43
CA ASP A 168 5.54 10.42 -10.82
C ASP A 168 5.74 10.81 -12.29
N LYS A 169 6.95 10.64 -12.85
CA LYS A 169 7.21 10.94 -14.27
C LYS A 169 6.49 10.00 -15.22
N ASP A 170 6.23 8.77 -14.83
CA ASP A 170 5.46 7.81 -15.63
C ASP A 170 4.00 8.25 -15.82
N SER A 171 3.50 9.13 -14.98
CA SER A 171 2.18 9.75 -15.13
C SER A 171 2.05 10.68 -16.33
N ASP A 172 3.14 11.24 -16.80
CA ASP A 172 3.17 12.15 -17.96
C ASP A 172 3.55 11.44 -19.27
N ARG A 173 3.99 10.17 -19.18
CA ARG A 173 4.36 9.37 -20.35
C ARG A 173 3.14 8.86 -21.09
N GLN A 174 3.20 8.88 -22.43
CA GLN A 174 2.23 8.18 -23.28
C GLN A 174 2.59 6.69 -23.33
N TRP A 175 1.65 5.84 -22.92
CA TRP A 175 1.80 4.39 -22.88
C TRP A 175 1.13 3.72 -24.08
N ALA A 176 1.79 2.71 -24.67
CA ALA A 176 1.14 1.86 -25.66
C ALA A 176 0.12 0.94 -24.98
N HIS A 177 -0.95 0.58 -25.70
CA HIS A 177 -1.99 -0.32 -25.19
C HIS A 177 -1.42 -1.62 -24.59
N GLN A 178 -0.48 -2.26 -25.29
CA GLN A 178 0.12 -3.52 -24.85
C GLN A 178 0.97 -3.34 -23.58
N GLU A 179 1.63 -2.22 -23.40
CA GLU A 179 2.37 -1.91 -22.17
C GLU A 179 1.40 -1.79 -20.97
N LEU A 180 0.30 -1.05 -21.16
CA LEU A 180 -0.74 -0.94 -20.12
C LEU A 180 -1.39 -2.29 -19.80
N MET A 181 -1.65 -3.13 -20.81
CA MET A 181 -2.17 -4.47 -20.59
C MET A 181 -1.22 -5.34 -19.76
N THR A 182 0.08 -5.27 -20.04
CA THR A 182 1.09 -6.06 -19.32
C THR A 182 1.25 -5.55 -17.88
N ALA A 183 1.41 -4.25 -17.69
CA ALA A 183 1.51 -3.63 -16.37
C ALA A 183 0.20 -3.83 -15.56
N GLY A 184 -0.95 -3.64 -16.20
CA GLY A 184 -2.26 -3.82 -15.57
C GLY A 184 -2.54 -5.24 -15.11
N ALA A 185 -2.07 -6.25 -15.84
CA ALA A 185 -2.14 -7.64 -15.39
C ALA A 185 -1.35 -7.86 -14.09
N GLN A 186 -0.17 -7.25 -13.99
CA GLN A 186 0.66 -7.32 -12.78
C GLN A 186 0.00 -6.59 -11.60
N VAL A 187 -0.52 -5.38 -11.82
CA VAL A 187 -1.25 -4.62 -10.80
C VAL A 187 -2.50 -5.38 -10.34
N TYR A 188 -3.25 -5.99 -11.27
CA TYR A 188 -4.40 -6.82 -10.97
C TYR A 188 -4.04 -8.00 -10.07
N GLN A 189 -3.00 -8.74 -10.43
CA GLN A 189 -2.50 -9.88 -9.66
C GLN A 189 -2.13 -9.49 -8.23
N ASN A 190 -1.47 -8.36 -8.05
CA ASN A 190 -0.96 -7.93 -6.76
C ASN A 190 -2.04 -7.33 -5.85
N ASN A 191 -3.04 -6.64 -6.43
CA ASN A 191 -3.95 -5.80 -5.65
C ASN A 191 -5.44 -6.19 -5.75
N CYS A 192 -5.86 -6.91 -6.80
CA CYS A 192 -7.28 -7.14 -7.09
C CYS A 192 -7.67 -8.62 -7.01
N MET A 193 -6.75 -9.51 -7.44
CA MET A 193 -7.03 -10.94 -7.63
C MET A 193 -7.43 -11.65 -6.33
N SER A 194 -6.94 -11.23 -5.18
CA SER A 194 -7.29 -11.82 -3.88
C SER A 194 -8.81 -11.80 -3.62
N CYS A 195 -9.50 -10.75 -4.03
CA CYS A 195 -10.95 -10.59 -3.88
C CYS A 195 -11.70 -10.98 -5.15
N HIS A 196 -11.25 -10.47 -6.31
CA HIS A 196 -11.96 -10.65 -7.58
C HIS A 196 -11.59 -11.94 -8.33
N GLN A 197 -10.65 -12.73 -7.81
CA GLN A 197 -10.16 -14.01 -8.35
C GLN A 197 -9.44 -13.87 -9.70
N ALA A 198 -8.71 -14.94 -10.09
CA ALA A 198 -7.78 -14.92 -11.23
C ALA A 198 -8.46 -14.58 -12.57
N GLU A 199 -9.69 -15.03 -12.78
CA GLU A 199 -10.47 -14.81 -14.01
C GLU A 199 -11.49 -13.67 -13.87
N GLY A 200 -11.36 -12.86 -12.84
CA GLY A 200 -12.29 -11.75 -12.58
C GLY A 200 -13.70 -12.17 -12.21
N GLN A 201 -13.93 -13.44 -11.88
CA GLN A 201 -15.25 -14.03 -11.60
C GLN A 201 -15.81 -13.65 -10.23
N GLY A 202 -14.98 -13.09 -9.34
CA GLY A 202 -15.38 -12.77 -7.98
C GLY A 202 -15.76 -13.98 -7.11
N ILE A 203 -16.42 -13.72 -5.99
CA ILE A 203 -16.97 -14.75 -5.10
C ILE A 203 -18.45 -14.40 -4.86
N PRO A 204 -19.39 -15.24 -5.30
CA PRO A 204 -20.82 -14.95 -5.18
C PRO A 204 -21.25 -14.61 -3.75
N GLY A 205 -21.96 -13.51 -3.58
CA GLY A 205 -22.42 -13.03 -2.27
C GLY A 205 -21.36 -12.34 -1.38
N MET A 206 -20.10 -12.28 -1.85
CA MET A 206 -19.00 -11.67 -1.08
C MET A 206 -18.24 -10.61 -1.90
N PHE A 207 -17.73 -10.98 -3.07
CA PHE A 207 -16.97 -10.09 -3.94
C PHE A 207 -17.56 -10.12 -5.36
N PRO A 208 -17.93 -8.96 -5.93
CA PRO A 208 -18.53 -8.90 -7.25
C PRO A 208 -17.55 -9.34 -8.34
N ALA A 209 -18.10 -9.87 -9.44
CA ALA A 209 -17.32 -10.17 -10.62
C ALA A 209 -16.87 -8.87 -11.31
N ILE A 210 -15.68 -8.88 -11.88
CA ILE A 210 -15.15 -7.90 -12.84
C ILE A 210 -15.53 -8.33 -14.27
N ALA A 211 -15.49 -9.64 -14.52
CA ALA A 211 -15.92 -10.23 -15.77
C ALA A 211 -17.40 -9.92 -16.05
N GLY A 212 -17.69 -9.24 -17.15
CA GLY A 212 -19.04 -8.85 -17.56
C GLY A 212 -19.72 -7.81 -16.68
N SER A 213 -18.97 -7.12 -15.82
CA SER A 213 -19.52 -6.09 -14.93
C SER A 213 -19.95 -4.84 -15.70
N ASP A 214 -21.16 -4.34 -15.44
CA ASP A 214 -21.66 -3.08 -16.02
C ASP A 214 -20.80 -1.87 -15.61
N VAL A 215 -20.21 -1.89 -14.41
CA VAL A 215 -19.28 -0.83 -13.96
C VAL A 215 -18.01 -0.85 -14.79
N VAL A 216 -17.47 -2.05 -15.05
CA VAL A 216 -16.21 -2.23 -15.78
C VAL A 216 -16.38 -1.97 -17.28
N THR A 217 -17.46 -2.41 -17.88
CA THR A 217 -17.71 -2.28 -19.33
C THR A 217 -18.46 -1.00 -19.71
N GLY A 218 -19.04 -0.31 -18.74
CA GLY A 218 -19.80 0.93 -18.92
C GLY A 218 -18.91 2.18 -19.01
N ASP A 219 -19.39 3.27 -18.40
CA ASP A 219 -18.69 4.55 -18.37
C ASP A 219 -17.30 4.44 -17.69
N ILE A 220 -16.27 4.88 -18.40
CA ILE A 220 -14.87 4.72 -17.95
C ILE A 220 -14.58 5.52 -16.67
N ASP A 221 -15.13 6.74 -16.56
CA ASP A 221 -14.91 7.59 -15.39
C ASP A 221 -15.59 7.02 -14.13
N THR A 222 -16.72 6.33 -14.31
CA THR A 222 -17.38 5.59 -13.22
C THR A 222 -16.50 4.45 -12.74
N HIS A 223 -15.90 3.68 -13.65
CA HIS A 223 -14.96 2.61 -13.30
C HIS A 223 -13.72 3.17 -12.58
N VAL A 224 -13.12 4.22 -13.14
CA VAL A 224 -11.97 4.91 -12.52
C VAL A 224 -12.29 5.36 -11.10
N LYS A 225 -13.42 6.06 -10.92
CA LYS A 225 -13.85 6.55 -9.58
C LYS A 225 -14.08 5.40 -8.60
N THR A 226 -14.63 4.28 -9.07
CA THR A 226 -14.83 3.09 -8.24
C THR A 226 -13.50 2.53 -7.74
N VAL A 227 -12.48 2.45 -8.59
CA VAL A 227 -11.16 1.98 -8.20
C VAL A 227 -10.45 3.02 -7.32
N MET A 228 -10.47 4.30 -7.70
CA MET A 228 -9.79 5.35 -6.94
C MET A 228 -10.36 5.54 -5.53
N ASN A 229 -11.68 5.59 -5.40
CA ASN A 229 -12.34 5.98 -4.16
C ASN A 229 -12.82 4.79 -3.33
N GLY A 230 -12.78 3.57 -3.90
CA GLY A 230 -13.40 2.42 -3.28
C GLY A 230 -14.93 2.53 -3.24
N ILE A 231 -15.57 1.69 -2.45
CA ILE A 231 -17.01 1.71 -2.21
C ILE A 231 -17.26 1.73 -0.71
N GLU A 232 -17.80 2.83 -0.20
CA GLU A 232 -18.06 3.05 1.21
C GLU A 232 -18.90 1.91 1.82
N GLY A 233 -18.52 1.46 3.01
CA GLY A 233 -19.18 0.36 3.73
C GLY A 233 -18.89 -1.03 3.18
N THR A 234 -17.95 -1.18 2.24
CA THR A 234 -17.51 -2.45 1.68
C THR A 234 -16.01 -2.69 1.89
N MET A 235 -15.54 -3.88 1.49
CA MET A 235 -14.10 -4.21 1.49
C MET A 235 -13.35 -3.68 0.25
N MET A 236 -14.04 -3.00 -0.68
CA MET A 236 -13.41 -2.32 -1.81
C MET A 236 -12.79 -1.00 -1.34
N THR A 237 -11.52 -1.08 -0.93
CA THR A 237 -10.78 0.08 -0.41
C THR A 237 -10.43 1.11 -1.48
N GLN A 238 -10.04 2.30 -1.07
CA GLN A 238 -9.55 3.35 -1.96
C GLN A 238 -8.15 2.98 -2.49
N PHE A 239 -8.00 2.91 -3.80
CA PHE A 239 -6.71 2.67 -4.44
C PHE A 239 -5.98 3.96 -4.86
N SER A 240 -6.63 5.12 -4.77
CA SER A 240 -6.01 6.41 -5.09
C SER A 240 -4.78 6.75 -4.25
N HIS A 241 -4.72 6.26 -3.01
CA HIS A 241 -3.56 6.46 -2.13
C HIS A 241 -2.51 5.33 -2.22
N ILE A 242 -2.75 4.33 -3.06
CA ILE A 242 -2.05 3.06 -3.07
C ILE A 242 -1.31 2.85 -4.39
N LEU A 243 -1.98 3.17 -5.49
CA LEU A 243 -1.52 2.98 -6.85
C LEU A 243 -1.14 4.32 -7.48
N SER A 244 -0.06 4.32 -8.24
CA SER A 244 0.32 5.45 -9.07
C SER A 244 -0.74 5.72 -10.15
N ASP A 245 -0.67 6.87 -10.79
CA ASP A 245 -1.56 7.18 -11.92
C ASP A 245 -1.36 6.18 -13.07
N ALA A 246 -0.11 5.75 -13.29
CA ALA A 246 0.21 4.73 -14.28
C ALA A 246 -0.37 3.36 -13.92
N ASP A 247 -0.29 2.95 -12.65
CA ASP A 247 -0.87 1.68 -12.19
C ASP A 247 -2.38 1.65 -12.31
N ILE A 248 -3.07 2.74 -11.93
CA ILE A 248 -4.52 2.85 -12.07
C ILE A 248 -4.92 2.81 -13.54
N ALA A 249 -4.25 3.58 -14.41
CA ALA A 249 -4.52 3.56 -15.83
C ALA A 249 -4.30 2.17 -16.44
N ALA A 250 -3.24 1.49 -16.03
CA ALA A 250 -2.89 0.15 -16.49
C ALA A 250 -3.92 -0.89 -16.04
N VAL A 251 -4.28 -0.91 -14.75
CA VAL A 251 -5.25 -1.90 -14.24
C VAL A 251 -6.65 -1.69 -14.79
N ILE A 252 -7.08 -0.45 -14.97
CA ILE A 252 -8.37 -0.12 -15.62
C ILE A 252 -8.35 -0.60 -17.08
N THR A 253 -7.29 -0.29 -17.84
CA THR A 253 -7.13 -0.78 -19.21
C THR A 253 -7.19 -2.30 -19.26
N TYR A 254 -6.48 -2.99 -18.35
CA TYR A 254 -6.49 -4.45 -18.27
C TYR A 254 -7.88 -5.00 -17.95
N GLN A 255 -8.54 -4.52 -16.91
CA GLN A 255 -9.86 -5.02 -16.49
C GLN A 255 -10.91 -4.83 -17.58
N ARG A 256 -10.86 -3.74 -18.34
CA ARG A 256 -11.79 -3.44 -19.45
C ARG A 256 -11.57 -4.30 -20.68
N ASN A 257 -10.37 -4.89 -20.85
CA ASN A 257 -10.03 -5.69 -22.02
C ASN A 257 -9.82 -7.18 -21.74
N ALA A 258 -9.57 -7.56 -20.48
CA ALA A 258 -9.42 -8.95 -20.03
C ALA A 258 -10.79 -9.55 -19.65
N PHE A 259 -10.78 -10.83 -19.26
CA PHE A 259 -11.93 -11.56 -18.71
C PHE A 259 -13.17 -11.59 -19.63
N GLY A 260 -12.97 -11.41 -20.94
CA GLY A 260 -14.04 -11.35 -21.93
C GLY A 260 -14.77 -9.99 -22.03
N ASN A 261 -14.31 -8.96 -21.32
CA ASN A 261 -14.91 -7.62 -21.35
C ASN A 261 -14.72 -6.90 -22.70
N GLY A 262 -13.51 -6.94 -23.28
CA GLY A 262 -13.23 -6.56 -24.65
C GLY A 262 -13.69 -5.17 -25.12
N THR A 263 -13.66 -4.14 -24.25
CA THR A 263 -14.17 -2.80 -24.61
C THR A 263 -13.28 -2.08 -25.63
N GLY A 264 -11.99 -2.45 -25.74
CA GLY A 264 -11.00 -1.79 -26.60
C GLY A 264 -10.43 -0.50 -26.01
N ASP A 265 -10.82 -0.09 -24.83
CA ASP A 265 -10.37 1.15 -24.19
C ASP A 265 -8.91 1.10 -23.80
N THR A 266 -8.24 2.25 -23.90
CA THR A 266 -6.86 2.47 -23.48
C THR A 266 -6.80 3.74 -22.65
N LEU A 267 -6.72 3.61 -21.34
CA LEU A 267 -6.69 4.74 -20.43
C LEU A 267 -5.24 5.21 -20.22
N GLN A 268 -5.00 6.51 -20.37
CA GLN A 268 -3.67 7.07 -20.15
C GLN A 268 -3.51 7.60 -18.71
N PRO A 269 -2.31 7.50 -18.11
CA PRO A 269 -2.05 7.99 -16.76
C PRO A 269 -2.41 9.45 -16.54
N VAL A 270 -2.21 10.31 -17.54
CA VAL A 270 -2.53 11.74 -17.48
C VAL A 270 -4.02 11.99 -17.15
N HIS A 271 -4.91 11.09 -17.56
CA HIS A 271 -6.34 11.18 -17.22
C HIS A 271 -6.55 10.95 -15.70
N ILE A 272 -5.88 9.95 -15.12
CA ILE A 272 -5.92 9.69 -13.67
C ILE A 272 -5.35 10.87 -12.89
N LYS A 273 -4.21 11.39 -13.33
CA LYS A 273 -3.58 12.59 -12.73
C LYS A 273 -4.54 13.78 -12.67
N SER A 274 -5.30 14.00 -13.75
CA SER A 274 -6.27 15.08 -13.81
C SER A 274 -7.44 14.87 -12.83
N LEU A 275 -7.95 13.65 -12.70
CA LEU A 275 -9.01 13.30 -11.75
C LEU A 275 -8.54 13.42 -10.28
N ARG A 276 -7.30 13.00 -10.00
CA ARG A 276 -6.70 13.14 -8.66
C ARG A 276 -6.53 14.60 -8.27
N ALA A 277 -6.06 15.45 -9.18
CA ALA A 277 -5.92 16.89 -8.95
C ALA A 277 -7.28 17.55 -8.68
N ALA A 278 -8.33 17.16 -9.41
CA ALA A 278 -9.68 17.67 -9.21
C ALA A 278 -10.27 17.26 -7.85
N ALA A 279 -9.98 16.04 -7.36
CA ALA A 279 -10.40 15.57 -6.05
C ALA A 279 -9.74 16.37 -4.93
N SER A 280 -8.41 16.57 -5.00
CA SER A 280 -7.65 17.34 -4.01
C SER A 280 -8.09 18.82 -3.91
N ALA A 281 -8.50 19.42 -5.03
CA ALA A 281 -9.02 20.78 -5.05
C ALA A 281 -10.37 20.91 -4.31
N ASN A 282 -11.21 19.87 -4.34
CA ASN A 282 -12.48 19.83 -3.63
C ASN A 282 -12.30 19.63 -2.11
N ASP A 283 -11.32 18.84 -1.67
CA ASP A 283 -11.01 18.63 -0.26
C ASP A 283 -10.45 19.89 0.42
N SER A 284 -9.70 20.72 -0.31
CA SER A 284 -9.17 21.99 0.21
C SER A 284 -10.25 23.04 0.45
N VAL A 285 -11.44 22.93 -0.13
CA VAL A 285 -12.58 23.82 0.12
C VAL A 285 -13.39 23.41 1.37
N ALA A 286 -13.23 22.19 1.86
CA ALA A 286 -13.95 21.63 3.00
C ALA A 286 -13.30 21.89 4.37
N THR A 287 -12.16 22.57 4.45
CA THR A 287 -11.59 23.01 5.73
C THR A 287 -12.41 24.18 6.31
N LEU A 288 -13.39 23.83 7.15
CA LEU A 288 -14.10 24.80 7.98
C LEU A 288 -13.11 25.60 8.84
N PRO A 289 -13.29 26.92 8.99
CA PRO A 289 -12.42 27.71 9.87
C PRO A 289 -12.54 27.18 11.31
N LEU A 290 -11.39 26.98 11.94
CA LEU A 290 -11.31 26.69 13.36
C LEU A 290 -12.10 27.76 14.13
N ILE A 291 -13.11 27.33 14.88
CA ILE A 291 -13.84 28.23 15.80
C ILE A 291 -12.83 28.74 16.82
N ASP A 292 -12.54 30.01 16.73
CA ASP A 292 -11.72 30.72 17.73
C ASP A 292 -12.45 30.68 19.07
N LYS A 293 -11.97 29.88 20.02
CA LYS A 293 -12.51 29.75 21.39
C LYS A 293 -12.15 30.89 22.30
N ASN A 294 -11.68 32.04 21.76
CA ASN A 294 -11.28 33.20 22.53
C ASN A 294 -12.24 34.40 22.44
N GLN A 295 -13.53 34.20 22.26
CA GLN A 295 -14.48 35.27 22.57
C GLN A 295 -15.06 35.01 23.95
N GLY A 296 -14.46 35.71 24.93
CA GLY A 296 -14.86 35.70 26.32
C GLY A 296 -16.31 36.18 26.50
N VAL A 297 -17.02 35.47 27.34
CA VAL A 297 -18.31 35.89 27.90
C VAL A 297 -18.01 37.00 28.89
N ASN A 298 -18.48 38.21 28.61
CA ASN A 298 -18.72 39.26 29.61
C ASN A 298 -20.09 39.03 30.23
#